data_f23f1217efe324b658af6c24e8cdec91
#
_entry.id   f23f1217efe324b658af6c24e8cdec91
#
_cell.length_a   1.000
_cell.length_b   1.000
_cell.length_c   1.000
_cell.angle_alpha   90.00
_cell.angle_beta   90.00
_cell.angle_gamma   90.00
#
_symmetry.space_group_name_H-M   'P 1'
#
loop_
_entity.id
_entity.type
_entity.pdbx_description
1 polymer ?
#
loop_
_entity_poly.entity_id
_entity_poly.type
_entity_poly.pdbx_seq_one_letter_code
_entity_poly.pdbx_strand_id
1 'polypeptide(L)'
;MSLMKEVNGKHIKVTTYNNTPLSSTEFENGTVVGKGVAFTIMNILRKKFNFTYEVILPTKNFELGDKISDDSIIGLLNTSKVDMAVAFIPTLLPYREKVSFSIDLDEGVWVMMLKRPKESAAGSGLLAPFNDLVWYLVLAAVLTFGPCITFFTRVRSKLITDDEGVLPLKPSFWFVYSAFLKQGTNLSPEANTTRVLFVTWWLFMILLSAFYTANLTAFLTLSKFTLAIESPRDLYQKNNRWVASAGSSVEHVVKTEGEDLYFLNTMINSGKARFLSVLGDKDFLEHVKKGEVLVKEQTVVDHLMYNDYISKKDVEESEKCTYVVAPSAFMKKQRAFAYPVGSKLKGLFDPVLTQIFQAGILDFLKRSDLPSTKICPLDLQSKDRKLRNSDLIMTYMVMVAGSATAVAVFGAEIFIKRYVSGKLNKNKKSRRKKSKAGKSSRSHDDSRPPPYDSLFGKNPKFNVENTRTKMINGREYYVFETSSGDKKLIPARAPSSFLYRSDK
;
A
#
# COMPACT_ATOMS: atom_id res chain seq x y z
N MET A 1 -60.08 -2.95 20.27
CA MET A 1 -60.72 -1.61 20.52
C MET A 1 -60.50 -1.11 21.96
N SER A 2 -60.46 -1.93 23.03
CA SER A 2 -60.32 -1.45 24.40
C SER A 2 -58.97 -0.78 24.72
N LEU A 3 -57.85 -1.37 24.28
CA LEU A 3 -56.52 -0.83 24.49
C LEU A 3 -56.27 0.53 23.81
N MET A 4 -56.91 0.79 22.66
CA MET A 4 -56.82 2.08 21.98
C MET A 4 -57.44 3.22 22.80
N LYS A 5 -58.51 2.92 23.53
CA LYS A 5 -59.16 3.92 24.41
C LYS A 5 -58.30 4.22 25.65
N GLU A 6 -57.49 3.28 26.09
CA GLU A 6 -56.62 3.43 27.28
C GLU A 6 -55.44 4.39 27.06
N VAL A 7 -55.00 4.60 25.80
CA VAL A 7 -53.81 5.42 25.47
C VAL A 7 -54.21 6.80 24.93
N ASN A 8 -55.43 6.94 24.40
CA ASN A 8 -55.92 8.23 23.88
C ASN A 8 -55.93 9.32 24.95
N GLY A 9 -55.26 10.40 24.72
CA GLY A 9 -55.10 11.54 25.61
C GLY A 9 -54.14 11.33 26.79
N LYS A 10 -53.48 10.15 26.91
CA LYS A 10 -52.47 9.93 27.94
C LYS A 10 -51.16 10.66 27.68
N HIS A 11 -50.45 10.91 28.78
CA HIS A 11 -49.08 11.41 28.75
C HIS A 11 -48.15 10.27 29.05
N ILE A 12 -47.20 10.01 28.11
CA ILE A 12 -46.27 8.84 28.17
C ILE A 12 -44.88 9.38 28.45
N LYS A 13 -44.19 8.76 29.41
CA LYS A 13 -42.78 9.07 29.70
C LYS A 13 -41.87 8.19 28.86
N VAL A 14 -41.01 8.82 28.04
CA VAL A 14 -40.09 8.09 27.17
C VAL A 14 -38.65 8.42 27.51
N THR A 15 -37.79 7.46 27.28
CA THR A 15 -36.32 7.64 27.44
C THR A 15 -35.60 7.37 26.14
N THR A 16 -34.42 7.94 26.00
CA THR A 16 -33.55 7.76 24.85
C THR A 16 -32.10 8.04 25.23
N TYR A 17 -31.19 7.78 24.33
CA TYR A 17 -29.77 8.20 24.42
C TYR A 17 -29.31 8.82 23.10
N ASN A 18 -28.24 9.61 23.17
CA ASN A 18 -27.74 10.26 21.98
C ASN A 18 -26.89 9.32 21.12
N ASN A 19 -27.40 8.99 19.95
CA ASN A 19 -26.80 8.14 18.96
C ASN A 19 -27.24 8.58 17.55
N THR A 20 -26.82 9.78 17.17
CA THR A 20 -27.19 10.44 15.90
C THR A 20 -26.77 9.56 14.71
N PRO A 21 -27.60 9.35 13.65
CA PRO A 21 -28.92 9.94 13.40
C PRO A 21 -30.10 9.12 13.95
N LEU A 22 -29.83 7.99 14.60
CA LEU A 22 -30.89 7.06 15.04
C LEU A 22 -31.75 7.65 16.12
N SER A 23 -31.15 8.25 17.13
CA SER A 23 -31.81 8.97 18.21
C SER A 23 -30.91 10.08 18.73
N SER A 24 -31.52 11.23 19.04
CA SER A 24 -30.82 12.38 19.64
C SER A 24 -31.78 13.22 20.41
N THR A 25 -31.25 14.13 21.22
CA THR A 25 -32.07 15.08 21.97
C THR A 25 -31.53 16.49 21.84
N GLU A 26 -32.43 17.45 21.74
CA GLU A 26 -32.09 18.87 21.75
C GLU A 26 -32.92 19.59 22.84
N PHE A 27 -32.35 20.66 23.38
CA PHE A 27 -33.07 21.52 24.33
C PHE A 27 -33.74 22.66 23.57
N GLU A 28 -35.07 22.63 23.49
CA GLU A 28 -35.86 23.69 22.86
C GLU A 28 -36.79 24.30 23.93
N ASN A 29 -36.72 25.60 24.14
CA ASN A 29 -37.56 26.33 25.09
C ASN A 29 -37.63 25.77 26.52
N GLY A 30 -36.48 25.20 27.01
CA GLY A 30 -36.42 24.62 28.35
C GLY A 30 -36.98 23.18 28.46
N THR A 31 -37.42 22.59 27.36
CA THR A 31 -37.87 21.18 27.29
C THR A 31 -36.95 20.36 26.43
N VAL A 32 -36.80 19.07 26.80
CA VAL A 32 -36.04 18.12 26.02
C VAL A 32 -36.88 17.59 24.88
N VAL A 33 -36.47 17.85 23.65
CA VAL A 33 -37.15 17.35 22.44
C VAL A 33 -36.31 16.25 21.81
N GLY A 34 -36.95 15.13 21.54
CA GLY A 34 -36.30 14.02 20.85
C GLY A 34 -36.28 14.21 19.32
N LYS A 35 -35.12 13.92 18.71
CA LYS A 35 -34.93 13.99 17.26
C LYS A 35 -34.33 12.65 16.74
N GLY A 36 -34.29 12.52 15.43
CA GLY A 36 -33.77 11.33 14.74
C GLY A 36 -34.84 10.35 14.32
N VAL A 37 -34.40 9.22 13.74
CA VAL A 37 -35.29 8.22 13.14
C VAL A 37 -36.28 7.64 14.15
N ALA A 38 -35.80 7.32 15.37
CA ALA A 38 -36.65 6.78 16.44
C ALA A 38 -37.81 7.72 16.81
N PHE A 39 -37.54 9.01 16.93
CA PHE A 39 -38.58 10.00 17.26
C PHE A 39 -39.49 10.32 16.08
N THR A 40 -39.04 10.17 14.84
CA THR A 40 -39.93 10.23 13.68
C THR A 40 -40.95 9.11 13.72
N ILE A 41 -40.55 7.88 14.06
CA ILE A 41 -41.45 6.76 14.27
C ILE A 41 -42.38 7.01 15.47
N MET A 42 -41.84 7.52 16.58
CA MET A 42 -42.64 7.87 17.77
C MET A 42 -43.70 8.93 17.45
N ASN A 43 -43.40 9.89 16.62
CA ASN A 43 -44.36 10.91 16.17
C ASN A 43 -45.47 10.34 15.27
N ILE A 44 -45.19 9.30 14.48
CA ILE A 44 -46.18 8.53 13.73
C ILE A 44 -47.13 7.82 14.71
N LEU A 45 -46.57 7.14 15.73
CA LEU A 45 -47.38 6.52 16.79
C LEU A 45 -48.22 7.54 17.55
N ARG A 46 -47.63 8.67 17.94
CA ARG A 46 -48.33 9.78 18.61
C ARG A 46 -49.54 10.26 17.83
N LYS A 47 -49.38 10.52 16.54
CA LYS A 47 -50.48 10.97 15.67
C LYS A 47 -51.56 9.88 15.54
N LYS A 48 -51.19 8.60 15.44
CA LYS A 48 -52.13 7.51 15.24
C LYS A 48 -52.95 7.21 16.50
N PHE A 49 -52.36 7.30 17.69
CA PHE A 49 -53.02 6.95 18.96
C PHE A 49 -53.40 8.15 19.82
N ASN A 50 -53.13 9.38 19.36
CA ASN A 50 -53.50 10.64 20.00
C ASN A 50 -53.02 10.72 21.47
N PHE A 51 -51.72 10.52 21.73
CA PHE A 51 -51.10 10.69 23.03
C PHE A 51 -50.06 11.82 23.02
N THR A 52 -49.64 12.28 24.19
CA THR A 52 -48.49 13.18 24.36
C THR A 52 -47.36 12.45 25.05
N TYR A 53 -46.14 12.93 24.89
CA TYR A 53 -45.00 12.32 25.58
C TYR A 53 -43.99 13.40 26.05
N GLU A 54 -43.27 13.06 27.11
CA GLU A 54 -42.08 13.79 27.57
C GLU A 54 -40.86 12.90 27.52
N VAL A 55 -39.68 13.50 27.31
CA VAL A 55 -38.41 12.78 27.21
C VAL A 55 -37.64 12.92 28.52
N ILE A 56 -37.37 11.79 29.15
CA ILE A 56 -36.57 11.71 30.37
C ILE A 56 -35.22 11.05 30.01
N LEU A 57 -34.15 11.80 30.20
CA LEU A 57 -32.81 11.29 29.87
C LEU A 57 -32.20 10.52 31.04
N PRO A 58 -31.41 9.46 30.77
CA PRO A 58 -30.57 8.85 31.78
C PRO A 58 -29.50 9.86 32.24
N THR A 59 -29.01 9.73 33.48
CA THR A 59 -28.00 10.62 34.05
C THR A 59 -26.65 10.52 33.32
N LYS A 60 -26.35 9.33 32.81
CA LYS A 60 -25.28 9.10 31.83
C LYS A 60 -25.89 8.65 30.51
N ASN A 61 -25.27 9.00 29.43
CA ASN A 61 -25.75 8.62 28.10
C ASN A 61 -25.48 7.12 27.79
N PHE A 62 -25.90 6.23 28.69
CA PHE A 62 -25.68 4.81 28.58
C PHE A 62 -26.89 4.11 27.95
N GLU A 63 -26.63 3.29 26.94
CA GLU A 63 -27.60 2.38 26.33
C GLU A 63 -27.96 1.24 27.29
N LEU A 64 -26.93 0.58 27.77
CA LEU A 64 -26.99 -0.51 28.75
C LEU A 64 -26.28 -0.07 30.02
N GLY A 65 -26.60 -0.67 31.12
CA GLY A 65 -25.96 -0.36 32.41
C GLY A 65 -26.45 -1.25 33.51
N ASP A 66 -26.18 -0.92 34.77
CA ASP A 66 -26.66 -1.67 35.92
C ASP A 66 -28.16 -1.60 36.06
N LYS A 67 -28.73 -2.67 36.64
CA LYS A 67 -30.17 -2.96 36.69
C LYS A 67 -31.00 -1.91 37.45
N ILE A 68 -30.40 -1.12 38.32
CA ILE A 68 -31.07 -0.27 39.30
C ILE A 68 -30.66 1.20 39.19
N SER A 69 -29.75 1.50 38.27
CA SER A 69 -29.17 2.85 38.11
C SER A 69 -29.94 3.68 37.08
N ASP A 70 -30.24 4.92 37.40
CA ASP A 70 -30.79 5.91 36.46
C ASP A 70 -29.77 6.35 35.39
N ASP A 71 -28.59 5.75 35.40
CA ASP A 71 -27.52 6.07 34.48
C ASP A 71 -27.76 5.59 33.06
N SER A 72 -28.68 4.60 32.89
CA SER A 72 -28.92 3.93 31.62
C SER A 72 -30.41 3.85 31.26
N ILE A 73 -30.70 3.63 29.98
CA ILE A 73 -32.04 3.37 29.47
C ILE A 73 -32.66 2.14 30.15
N ILE A 74 -31.88 1.07 30.25
CA ILE A 74 -32.38 -0.20 30.83
C ILE A 74 -32.68 -0.02 32.31
N GLY A 75 -31.90 0.75 33.04
CA GLY A 75 -32.17 1.05 34.46
C GLY A 75 -33.47 1.84 34.65
N LEU A 76 -33.73 2.86 33.84
CA LEU A 76 -34.97 3.62 33.87
C LEU A 76 -36.21 2.81 33.53
N LEU A 77 -36.10 1.88 32.56
CA LEU A 77 -37.18 0.95 32.22
C LEU A 77 -37.46 -0.07 33.34
N ASN A 78 -36.42 -0.66 33.88
CA ASN A 78 -36.55 -1.70 34.95
C ASN A 78 -37.13 -1.12 36.25
N THR A 79 -36.84 0.16 36.53
CA THR A 79 -37.42 0.88 37.68
C THR A 79 -38.80 1.47 37.38
N SER A 80 -39.35 1.25 36.17
CA SER A 80 -40.64 1.79 35.72
C SER A 80 -40.76 3.31 35.87
N LYS A 81 -39.66 4.05 35.82
CA LYS A 81 -39.65 5.52 35.80
C LYS A 81 -40.11 6.08 34.45
N VAL A 82 -39.99 5.27 33.40
CA VAL A 82 -40.41 5.56 32.03
C VAL A 82 -41.25 4.42 31.48
N ASP A 83 -42.14 4.74 30.56
CA ASP A 83 -43.08 3.81 29.95
C ASP A 83 -42.53 3.11 28.71
N MET A 84 -41.51 3.70 28.07
CA MET A 84 -40.92 3.21 26.83
C MET A 84 -39.52 3.81 26.59
N ALA A 85 -38.67 3.03 26.00
CA ALA A 85 -37.42 3.52 25.39
C ALA A 85 -37.58 3.70 23.88
N VAL A 86 -37.38 4.90 23.41
CA VAL A 86 -37.43 5.30 22.02
C VAL A 86 -35.99 5.38 21.47
N ALA A 87 -35.42 4.24 21.30
CA ALA A 87 -34.03 4.08 20.81
C ALA A 87 -33.86 2.69 20.18
N PHE A 88 -32.93 2.56 19.25
CA PHE A 88 -32.59 1.26 18.63
C PHE A 88 -31.67 0.46 19.53
N ILE A 89 -32.25 -0.32 20.43
CA ILE A 89 -31.52 -1.09 21.45
C ILE A 89 -31.32 -2.53 20.95
N PRO A 90 -30.09 -3.08 20.94
CA PRO A 90 -29.87 -4.48 20.59
C PRO A 90 -30.60 -5.45 21.53
N THR A 91 -31.30 -6.43 20.94
CA THR A 91 -32.09 -7.42 21.68
C THR A 91 -31.20 -8.52 22.26
N LEU A 92 -30.38 -8.17 23.26
CA LEU A 92 -29.47 -9.10 23.90
C LEU A 92 -30.20 -10.02 24.91
N LEU A 93 -29.86 -11.30 24.91
CA LEU A 93 -30.48 -12.31 25.78
C LEU A 93 -30.51 -11.91 27.26
N PRO A 94 -29.40 -11.42 27.88
CA PRO A 94 -29.40 -11.06 29.31
C PRO A 94 -30.39 -9.96 29.71
N TYR A 95 -30.86 -9.19 28.76
CA TYR A 95 -31.76 -8.05 28.98
C TYR A 95 -33.24 -8.38 28.72
N ARG A 96 -33.54 -9.51 28.05
CA ARG A 96 -34.93 -9.97 27.79
C ARG A 96 -35.71 -10.26 29.05
N GLU A 97 -35.03 -10.60 30.14
CA GLU A 97 -35.67 -10.82 31.45
C GLU A 97 -35.96 -9.49 32.17
N LYS A 98 -35.27 -8.41 31.83
CA LYS A 98 -35.36 -7.11 32.52
C LYS A 98 -36.30 -6.15 31.83
N VAL A 99 -36.39 -6.24 30.52
CA VAL A 99 -37.22 -5.37 29.70
C VAL A 99 -37.91 -6.18 28.61
N SER A 100 -39.05 -5.70 28.16
CA SER A 100 -39.81 -6.30 27.06
C SER A 100 -39.48 -5.56 25.78
N PHE A 101 -38.90 -6.22 24.82
CA PHE A 101 -38.57 -5.64 23.51
C PHE A 101 -39.80 -5.63 22.58
N SER A 102 -39.90 -4.61 21.71
CA SER A 102 -40.83 -4.57 20.57
C SER A 102 -40.50 -5.69 19.57
N ILE A 103 -41.19 -5.70 18.44
CA ILE A 103 -40.71 -6.42 17.27
C ILE A 103 -39.32 -5.90 16.89
N ASP A 104 -38.52 -6.76 16.24
CA ASP A 104 -37.25 -6.34 15.68
C ASP A 104 -37.47 -5.30 14.55
N LEU A 105 -36.92 -4.12 14.73
CA LEU A 105 -37.06 -3.02 13.80
C LEU A 105 -36.02 -3.07 12.68
N ASP A 106 -34.79 -3.43 13.02
CA ASP A 106 -33.70 -3.57 12.07
C ASP A 106 -32.58 -4.47 12.59
N GLU A 107 -31.62 -4.75 11.71
CA GLU A 107 -30.34 -5.36 12.06
C GLU A 107 -29.28 -4.26 12.19
N GLY A 108 -28.81 -4.04 13.41
CA GLY A 108 -27.64 -3.20 13.67
C GLY A 108 -26.36 -3.92 13.26
N VAL A 109 -25.53 -3.24 12.51
CA VAL A 109 -24.22 -3.72 12.06
C VAL A 109 -23.15 -2.85 12.70
N TRP A 110 -22.18 -3.45 13.39
CA TRP A 110 -21.06 -2.74 13.99
C TRP A 110 -19.82 -2.91 13.14
N VAL A 111 -19.14 -1.78 12.90
CA VAL A 111 -17.98 -1.68 12.05
C VAL A 111 -16.85 -0.95 12.75
N MET A 112 -15.66 -1.07 12.19
CA MET A 112 -14.48 -0.34 12.64
C MET A 112 -14.23 0.84 11.70
N MET A 113 -14.18 2.05 12.24
CA MET A 113 -13.78 3.24 11.50
C MET A 113 -12.35 3.62 11.86
N LEU A 114 -11.54 3.84 10.84
CA LEU A 114 -10.13 4.18 10.95
C LEU A 114 -9.83 5.50 10.26
N LYS A 115 -8.72 6.11 10.64
CA LYS A 115 -8.14 7.17 9.83
C LYS A 115 -7.69 6.60 8.50
N ARG A 116 -8.10 7.24 7.39
CA ARG A 116 -7.69 6.82 6.06
C ARG A 116 -6.16 6.86 5.96
N PRO A 117 -5.49 5.77 5.60
CA PRO A 117 -4.06 5.80 5.37
C PRO A 117 -3.77 6.79 4.24
N LYS A 118 -2.71 7.57 4.37
CA LYS A 118 -2.24 8.38 3.25
C LYS A 118 -1.89 7.44 2.11
N GLU A 119 -2.28 7.80 0.89
CA GLU A 119 -1.93 7.04 -0.30
C GLU A 119 -0.42 6.80 -0.33
N SER A 120 -0.05 5.60 -0.04
CA SER A 120 1.31 5.11 -0.15
C SER A 120 1.23 3.90 -1.07
N ALA A 121 1.80 4.00 -2.25
CA ALA A 121 2.33 2.79 -2.83
C ALA A 121 3.32 2.29 -1.79
N ALA A 122 3.07 1.13 -1.20
CA ALA A 122 3.99 0.52 -0.26
C ALA A 122 5.40 0.64 -0.84
N GLY A 123 6.40 1.00 -0.01
CA GLY A 123 7.77 1.33 -0.46
C GLY A 123 8.49 0.28 -1.32
N SER A 124 7.82 -0.81 -1.67
CA SER A 124 8.16 -1.85 -2.64
C SER A 124 7.64 -1.60 -4.06
N GLY A 125 7.23 -0.37 -4.42
CA GLY A 125 6.55 -0.07 -5.68
C GLY A 125 7.18 -0.66 -6.94
N LEU A 126 8.51 -0.69 -7.02
CA LEU A 126 9.25 -1.31 -8.13
C LEU A 126 9.21 -2.84 -8.12
N LEU A 127 9.15 -3.48 -6.96
CA LEU A 127 9.12 -4.95 -6.84
C LEU A 127 7.69 -5.51 -6.80
N ALA A 128 6.70 -4.66 -6.53
CA ALA A 128 5.30 -5.04 -6.38
C ALA A 128 4.67 -5.75 -7.60
N PRO A 129 5.07 -5.49 -8.88
CA PRO A 129 4.48 -6.16 -10.03
C PRO A 129 4.63 -7.68 -10.04
N PHE A 130 5.66 -8.22 -9.37
CA PHE A 130 5.89 -9.66 -9.28
C PHE A 130 5.98 -10.12 -7.83
N ASN A 131 5.57 -11.36 -7.58
CA ASN A 131 5.76 -12.03 -6.29
C ASN A 131 7.26 -12.33 -6.06
N ASP A 132 7.68 -12.40 -4.81
CA ASP A 132 9.06 -12.66 -4.40
C ASP A 132 9.66 -13.90 -5.08
N LEU A 133 8.87 -14.98 -5.22
CA LEU A 133 9.30 -16.20 -5.91
C LEU A 133 9.71 -15.94 -7.36
N VAL A 134 8.98 -15.06 -8.07
CA VAL A 134 9.28 -14.72 -9.48
C VAL A 134 10.61 -13.98 -9.57
N TRP A 135 10.90 -13.08 -8.63
CA TRP A 135 12.19 -12.38 -8.57
C TRP A 135 13.36 -13.32 -8.36
N TYR A 136 13.20 -14.31 -7.46
CA TYR A 136 14.23 -15.35 -7.27
C TYR A 136 14.43 -16.19 -8.53
N LEU A 137 13.38 -16.55 -9.24
CA LEU A 137 13.47 -17.31 -10.50
C LEU A 137 14.13 -16.47 -11.61
N VAL A 138 13.82 -15.18 -11.72
CA VAL A 138 14.49 -14.28 -12.68
C VAL A 138 15.98 -14.18 -12.36
N LEU A 139 16.35 -14.00 -11.10
CA LEU A 139 17.74 -13.96 -10.68
C LEU A 139 18.46 -15.27 -11.00
N ALA A 140 17.84 -16.41 -10.71
CA ALA A 140 18.38 -17.73 -11.02
C ALA A 140 18.57 -17.90 -12.54
N ALA A 141 17.62 -17.46 -13.36
CA ALA A 141 17.72 -17.51 -14.82
C ALA A 141 18.91 -16.67 -15.32
N VAL A 142 19.09 -15.44 -14.84
CA VAL A 142 20.21 -14.56 -15.19
C VAL A 142 21.55 -15.19 -14.81
N LEU A 143 21.64 -15.80 -13.63
CA LEU A 143 22.89 -16.44 -13.16
C LEU A 143 23.22 -17.75 -13.88
N THR A 144 22.22 -18.51 -14.31
CA THR A 144 22.44 -19.85 -14.92
C THR A 144 22.60 -19.79 -16.42
N PHE A 145 21.98 -18.81 -17.11
CA PHE A 145 21.99 -18.77 -18.57
C PHE A 145 23.37 -18.44 -19.16
N GLY A 146 24.16 -17.59 -18.51
CA GLY A 146 25.55 -17.30 -18.90
C GLY A 146 26.44 -18.58 -18.94
N PRO A 147 26.54 -19.34 -17.85
CA PRO A 147 27.18 -20.65 -17.84
C PRO A 147 26.61 -21.64 -18.86
N CYS A 148 25.31 -21.64 -19.08
CA CYS A 148 24.63 -22.46 -20.07
C CYS A 148 25.15 -22.21 -21.49
N ILE A 149 25.25 -20.93 -21.91
CA ILE A 149 25.83 -20.55 -23.21
C ILE A 149 27.28 -21.08 -23.32
N THR A 150 28.09 -20.83 -22.29
CA THR A 150 29.50 -21.28 -22.30
C THR A 150 29.61 -22.81 -22.35
N PHE A 151 28.71 -23.52 -21.66
CA PHE A 151 28.66 -24.98 -21.67
C PHE A 151 28.34 -25.51 -23.08
N PHE A 152 27.26 -25.03 -23.69
CA PHE A 152 26.85 -25.48 -25.02
C PHE A 152 27.86 -25.14 -26.09
N THR A 153 28.47 -23.96 -26.08
CA THR A 153 29.55 -23.59 -27.02
C THR A 153 30.79 -24.47 -26.84
N ARG A 154 31.13 -24.85 -25.59
CA ARG A 154 32.25 -25.74 -25.29
C ARG A 154 31.98 -27.18 -25.72
N VAL A 155 30.77 -27.71 -25.50
CA VAL A 155 30.38 -29.05 -25.95
C VAL A 155 30.37 -29.11 -27.47
N ARG A 156 29.81 -28.12 -28.14
CA ARG A 156 29.79 -28.01 -29.59
C ARG A 156 31.22 -28.01 -30.18
N SER A 157 32.11 -27.15 -29.66
CA SER A 157 33.52 -27.08 -30.11
C SER A 157 34.30 -28.39 -29.95
N LYS A 158 33.89 -29.29 -29.03
CA LYS A 158 34.47 -30.62 -28.88
C LYS A 158 33.91 -31.65 -29.86
N LEU A 159 32.64 -31.46 -30.28
CA LEU A 159 31.93 -32.44 -31.14
C LEU A 159 32.03 -32.11 -32.63
N ILE A 160 32.14 -30.84 -32.96
CA ILE A 160 32.14 -30.31 -34.32
C ILE A 160 33.45 -29.51 -34.48
N THR A 161 34.30 -29.93 -35.41
CA THR A 161 35.62 -29.32 -35.71
C THR A 161 35.41 -28.05 -36.56
N ASP A 162 34.69 -27.07 -36.04
CA ASP A 162 34.49 -25.74 -36.71
C ASP A 162 35.40 -24.70 -36.05
N ASP A 163 35.85 -23.71 -36.86
CA ASP A 163 36.71 -22.59 -36.41
C ASP A 163 36.04 -21.58 -35.44
N GLU A 164 34.81 -21.83 -35.03
CA GLU A 164 34.13 -20.96 -34.09
C GLU A 164 34.66 -21.15 -32.66
N GLY A 165 35.33 -20.16 -32.14
CA GLY A 165 35.89 -20.14 -30.79
C GLY A 165 34.83 -20.31 -29.69
N VAL A 166 35.17 -21.01 -28.60
CA VAL A 166 34.36 -21.14 -27.40
C VAL A 166 34.10 -19.74 -26.83
N LEU A 167 32.86 -19.39 -26.61
CA LEU A 167 32.49 -18.15 -25.91
C LEU A 167 32.89 -18.24 -24.42
N PRO A 168 33.85 -17.39 -23.95
CA PRO A 168 34.25 -17.37 -22.56
C PRO A 168 33.10 -16.95 -21.61
N LEU A 169 33.21 -17.34 -20.35
CA LEU A 169 32.17 -17.06 -19.35
C LEU A 169 31.89 -15.56 -19.18
N LYS A 170 32.91 -14.69 -19.17
CA LYS A 170 32.76 -13.25 -19.02
C LYS A 170 31.89 -12.59 -20.11
N PRO A 171 32.20 -12.76 -21.43
CA PRO A 171 31.32 -12.27 -22.49
C PRO A 171 29.92 -12.85 -22.46
N SER A 172 29.73 -14.12 -22.08
CA SER A 172 28.41 -14.74 -21.95
C SER A 172 27.59 -14.11 -20.84
N PHE A 173 28.18 -13.84 -19.67
CA PHE A 173 27.49 -13.07 -18.62
C PHE A 173 27.18 -11.64 -19.04
N TRP A 174 28.11 -10.98 -19.72
CA TRP A 174 27.90 -9.63 -20.20
C TRP A 174 26.76 -9.55 -21.21
N PHE A 175 26.65 -10.54 -22.10
CA PHE A 175 25.52 -10.66 -23.02
C PHE A 175 24.19 -10.82 -22.29
N VAL A 176 24.11 -11.75 -21.32
CA VAL A 176 22.90 -11.99 -20.53
C VAL A 176 22.45 -10.71 -19.80
N TYR A 177 23.41 -9.99 -19.20
CA TYR A 177 23.16 -8.75 -18.49
C TYR A 177 22.75 -7.60 -19.44
N SER A 178 23.42 -7.46 -20.58
CA SER A 178 23.06 -6.45 -21.59
C SER A 178 21.65 -6.65 -22.13
N ALA A 179 21.27 -7.88 -22.44
CA ALA A 179 19.93 -8.22 -22.89
C ALA A 179 18.86 -7.96 -21.79
N PHE A 180 19.21 -8.21 -20.51
CA PHE A 180 18.33 -7.85 -19.38
C PHE A 180 18.06 -6.34 -19.32
N LEU A 181 19.05 -5.50 -19.60
CA LEU A 181 18.94 -4.04 -19.70
C LEU A 181 18.37 -3.56 -21.04
N LYS A 182 17.91 -4.45 -21.92
CA LYS A 182 17.47 -4.15 -23.30
C LYS A 182 18.51 -3.46 -24.16
N GLN A 183 19.80 -3.70 -23.89
CA GLN A 183 20.90 -3.19 -24.69
C GLN A 183 21.35 -4.21 -25.73
N GLY A 184 21.79 -3.72 -26.89
CA GLY A 184 22.42 -4.52 -27.93
C GLY A 184 23.75 -5.11 -27.47
N THR A 185 24.21 -6.12 -28.16
CA THR A 185 25.51 -6.75 -27.92
C THR A 185 26.36 -6.68 -29.19
N ASN A 186 27.66 -6.58 -29.01
CA ASN A 186 28.63 -6.66 -30.09
C ASN A 186 29.01 -8.13 -30.41
N LEU A 187 28.43 -9.10 -29.68
CA LEU A 187 28.64 -10.52 -29.93
C LEU A 187 27.75 -10.97 -31.10
N SER A 188 28.38 -11.38 -32.19
CA SER A 188 27.72 -11.96 -33.36
C SER A 188 28.02 -13.46 -33.42
N PRO A 189 27.12 -14.35 -32.93
CA PRO A 189 27.33 -15.75 -33.02
C PRO A 189 27.21 -16.23 -34.47
N GLU A 190 28.12 -17.03 -34.93
CA GLU A 190 28.12 -17.62 -36.29
C GLU A 190 27.39 -18.96 -36.30
N ALA A 191 27.49 -19.71 -35.21
CA ALA A 191 26.84 -21.02 -35.11
C ALA A 191 25.31 -20.92 -34.86
N ASN A 192 24.56 -21.77 -35.54
CA ASN A 192 23.12 -21.82 -35.43
C ASN A 192 22.64 -22.17 -34.00
N THR A 193 23.36 -23.05 -33.30
CA THR A 193 23.05 -23.40 -31.89
C THR A 193 23.13 -22.17 -30.98
N THR A 194 24.20 -21.39 -31.12
CA THR A 194 24.40 -20.17 -30.34
C THR A 194 23.36 -19.08 -30.70
N ARG A 195 23.01 -18.98 -31.99
CA ARG A 195 21.94 -18.08 -32.45
C ARG A 195 20.59 -18.42 -31.81
N VAL A 196 20.23 -19.72 -31.76
CA VAL A 196 18.99 -20.17 -31.12
C VAL A 196 18.98 -19.83 -29.63
N LEU A 197 20.08 -20.04 -28.90
CA LEU A 197 20.18 -19.66 -27.49
C LEU A 197 20.01 -18.15 -27.30
N PHE A 198 20.63 -17.34 -28.14
CA PHE A 198 20.49 -15.88 -28.06
C PHE A 198 19.07 -15.42 -28.33
N VAL A 199 18.41 -15.97 -29.36
CA VAL A 199 17.01 -15.67 -29.66
C VAL A 199 16.08 -16.09 -28.51
N THR A 200 16.31 -17.28 -27.94
CA THR A 200 15.52 -17.76 -26.79
C THR A 200 15.64 -16.81 -25.60
N TRP A 201 16.87 -16.33 -25.30
CA TRP A 201 17.08 -15.39 -24.21
C TRP A 201 16.43 -14.03 -24.48
N TRP A 202 16.56 -13.50 -25.67
CA TRP A 202 15.90 -12.24 -26.04
C TRP A 202 14.38 -12.34 -25.99
N LEU A 203 13.82 -13.43 -26.49
CA LEU A 203 12.37 -13.68 -26.42
C LEU A 203 11.89 -13.71 -24.96
N PHE A 204 12.62 -14.45 -24.10
CA PHE A 204 12.32 -14.49 -22.68
C PHE A 204 12.37 -13.09 -22.04
N MET A 205 13.38 -12.29 -22.34
CA MET A 205 13.51 -10.93 -21.82
C MET A 205 12.43 -9.98 -22.33
N ILE A 206 12.05 -10.07 -23.59
CA ILE A 206 10.97 -9.28 -24.18
C ILE A 206 9.65 -9.60 -23.47
N LEU A 207 9.31 -10.87 -23.32
CA LEU A 207 8.08 -11.30 -22.64
C LEU A 207 8.07 -10.86 -21.17
N LEU A 208 9.14 -11.12 -20.44
CA LEU A 208 9.28 -10.73 -19.04
C LEU A 208 9.10 -9.22 -18.87
N SER A 209 9.74 -8.42 -19.74
CA SER A 209 9.64 -6.97 -19.66
C SER A 209 8.26 -6.45 -20.04
N ALA A 210 7.55 -7.13 -20.95
CA ALA A 210 6.18 -6.77 -21.30
C ALA A 210 5.24 -7.03 -20.11
N PHE A 211 5.33 -8.20 -19.47
CA PHE A 211 4.58 -8.51 -18.27
C PHE A 211 4.90 -7.53 -17.11
N TYR A 212 6.17 -7.23 -16.91
CA TYR A 212 6.57 -6.27 -15.87
C TYR A 212 5.96 -4.90 -16.11
N THR A 213 6.06 -4.37 -17.34
CA THR A 213 5.55 -3.03 -17.68
C THR A 213 4.03 -2.97 -17.56
N ALA A 214 3.32 -4.02 -18.05
CA ALA A 214 1.87 -4.09 -17.94
C ALA A 214 1.40 -4.13 -16.48
N ASN A 215 2.00 -5.00 -15.67
CA ASN A 215 1.67 -5.11 -14.25
C ASN A 215 2.06 -3.86 -13.45
N LEU A 216 3.20 -3.23 -13.75
CA LEU A 216 3.60 -1.97 -13.12
C LEU A 216 2.61 -0.85 -13.45
N THR A 217 2.20 -0.74 -14.71
CA THR A 217 1.18 0.24 -15.11
C THR A 217 -0.13 -0.03 -14.38
N ALA A 218 -0.61 -1.29 -14.36
CA ALA A 218 -1.81 -1.67 -13.63
C ALA A 218 -1.69 -1.36 -12.13
N PHE A 219 -0.56 -1.65 -11.51
CA PHE A 219 -0.30 -1.37 -10.09
C PHE A 219 -0.29 0.14 -9.78
N LEU A 220 0.31 0.94 -10.66
CA LEU A 220 0.34 2.40 -10.50
C LEU A 220 -1.00 3.07 -10.78
N THR A 221 -1.81 2.50 -11.71
CA THR A 221 -3.14 3.04 -12.04
C THR A 221 -4.22 2.54 -11.07
N LEU A 222 -4.14 1.28 -10.63
CA LEU A 222 -5.06 0.69 -9.66
C LEU A 222 -4.50 0.88 -8.24
N SER A 223 -4.63 2.07 -7.69
CA SER A 223 -4.32 2.32 -6.28
C SER A 223 -5.34 1.59 -5.39
N LYS A 224 -5.13 0.29 -5.13
CA LYS A 224 -5.85 -0.41 -4.09
C LYS A 224 -5.27 0.01 -2.75
N PHE A 225 -6.07 0.73 -1.97
CA PHE A 225 -5.74 0.92 -0.56
C PHE A 225 -5.82 -0.43 0.14
N THR A 226 -4.70 -0.92 0.61
CA THR A 226 -4.69 -1.99 1.59
C THR A 226 -4.83 -1.34 2.96
N LEU A 227 -5.94 -1.59 3.61
CA LEU A 227 -6.10 -1.18 4.99
C LEU A 227 -5.14 -1.99 5.85
N ALA A 228 -4.48 -1.26 6.75
CA ALA A 228 -3.62 -1.93 7.72
C ALA A 228 -4.43 -2.83 8.67
N ILE A 229 -5.70 -2.49 8.94
CA ILE A 229 -6.60 -3.19 9.86
C ILE A 229 -7.92 -3.43 9.12
N GLU A 230 -8.20 -4.67 8.81
CA GLU A 230 -9.43 -5.10 8.13
C GLU A 230 -10.36 -5.87 9.08
N SER A 231 -9.79 -6.45 10.13
CA SER A 231 -10.50 -7.31 11.09
C SER A 231 -10.10 -6.99 12.54
N PRO A 232 -10.90 -7.40 13.55
CA PRO A 232 -10.53 -7.32 14.96
C PRO A 232 -9.21 -8.04 15.29
N ARG A 233 -8.91 -9.11 14.57
CA ARG A 233 -7.65 -9.85 14.69
C ARG A 233 -6.45 -8.98 14.30
N ASP A 234 -6.54 -8.25 13.18
CA ASP A 234 -5.47 -7.37 12.73
C ASP A 234 -5.26 -6.23 13.72
N LEU A 235 -6.37 -5.71 14.28
CA LEU A 235 -6.33 -4.69 15.30
C LEU A 235 -5.52 -5.15 16.53
N TYR A 236 -5.75 -6.38 16.98
CA TYR A 236 -5.01 -7.01 18.06
C TYR A 236 -3.53 -7.22 17.72
N GLN A 237 -3.24 -7.79 16.54
CA GLN A 237 -1.86 -8.08 16.11
C GLN A 237 -1.01 -6.81 15.99
N LYS A 238 -1.61 -5.71 15.51
CA LYS A 238 -0.93 -4.42 15.39
C LYS A 238 -0.91 -3.61 16.67
N ASN A 239 -1.53 -4.13 17.72
CA ASN A 239 -1.56 -3.50 19.04
C ASN A 239 -2.06 -2.05 19.04
N ASN A 240 -2.98 -1.71 18.12
CA ASN A 240 -3.59 -0.39 18.03
C ASN A 240 -4.70 -0.23 19.08
N ARG A 241 -4.86 0.97 19.61
CA ARG A 241 -5.95 1.28 20.54
C ARG A 241 -7.27 1.41 19.81
N TRP A 242 -8.38 1.06 20.49
CA TRP A 242 -9.71 1.28 19.99
C TRP A 242 -10.60 1.96 21.02
N VAL A 243 -11.62 2.63 20.52
CA VAL A 243 -12.57 3.41 21.30
C VAL A 243 -14.00 3.02 20.96
N ALA A 244 -14.86 3.00 21.98
CA ALA A 244 -16.30 2.82 21.83
C ALA A 244 -17.05 3.68 22.87
N SER A 245 -18.38 3.74 22.74
CA SER A 245 -19.22 4.43 23.72
C SER A 245 -19.27 3.64 25.02
N ALA A 246 -19.11 4.30 26.15
CA ALA A 246 -19.27 3.71 27.47
C ALA A 246 -20.74 3.31 27.71
N GLY A 247 -20.96 2.19 28.39
CA GLY A 247 -22.31 1.67 28.65
C GLY A 247 -23.06 1.22 27.41
N SER A 248 -22.37 1.03 26.28
CA SER A 248 -22.96 0.57 25.03
C SER A 248 -23.06 -0.96 24.95
N SER A 249 -23.90 -1.42 24.04
CA SER A 249 -24.01 -2.84 23.70
C SER A 249 -22.69 -3.48 23.30
N VAL A 250 -21.81 -2.73 22.61
CA VAL A 250 -20.47 -3.18 22.23
C VAL A 250 -19.64 -3.54 23.46
N GLU A 251 -19.62 -2.66 24.47
CA GLU A 251 -18.87 -2.93 25.71
C GLU A 251 -19.37 -4.17 26.39
N HIS A 252 -20.68 -4.39 26.45
CA HIS A 252 -21.29 -5.53 27.08
C HIS A 252 -20.99 -6.82 26.30
N VAL A 253 -21.23 -6.83 24.99
CA VAL A 253 -21.07 -8.00 24.13
C VAL A 253 -19.61 -8.45 24.06
N VAL A 254 -18.67 -7.51 23.94
CA VAL A 254 -17.23 -7.82 23.92
C VAL A 254 -16.78 -8.46 25.23
N LYS A 255 -17.38 -8.07 26.38
CA LYS A 255 -17.06 -8.68 27.68
C LYS A 255 -17.70 -10.05 27.91
N THR A 256 -18.83 -10.33 27.26
CA THR A 256 -19.66 -11.51 27.56
C THR A 256 -19.70 -12.57 26.48
N GLU A 257 -19.61 -12.21 25.21
CA GLU A 257 -19.66 -13.14 24.08
C GLU A 257 -18.26 -13.56 23.61
N GLY A 258 -18.12 -14.88 23.38
CA GLY A 258 -16.90 -15.66 23.21
C GLY A 258 -16.00 -15.40 21.98
N GLU A 259 -15.86 -16.42 21.09
CA GLU A 259 -14.70 -16.55 20.20
C GLU A 259 -14.53 -15.43 19.15
N ASP A 260 -15.61 -14.91 18.57
CA ASP A 260 -15.52 -13.89 17.51
C ASP A 260 -15.01 -12.54 18.02
N LEU A 261 -15.24 -12.24 19.30
CA LEU A 261 -14.85 -11.00 19.94
C LEU A 261 -13.68 -11.15 20.91
N TYR A 262 -13.08 -12.34 20.97
CA TYR A 262 -11.96 -12.67 21.85
C TYR A 262 -10.81 -11.65 21.77
N PHE A 263 -10.45 -11.24 20.57
CA PHE A 263 -9.36 -10.28 20.36
C PHE A 263 -9.67 -8.91 20.99
N LEU A 264 -10.90 -8.41 20.82
CA LEU A 264 -11.32 -7.14 21.42
C LEU A 264 -11.40 -7.24 22.95
N ASN A 265 -11.88 -8.35 23.49
CA ASN A 265 -11.93 -8.61 24.92
C ASN A 265 -10.52 -8.65 25.53
N THR A 266 -9.58 -9.34 24.89
CA THR A 266 -8.18 -9.38 25.34
C THR A 266 -7.56 -7.97 25.34
N MET A 267 -7.94 -7.13 24.40
CA MET A 267 -7.50 -5.73 24.37
C MET A 267 -8.10 -4.88 25.47
N ILE A 268 -9.32 -5.17 25.93
CA ILE A 268 -9.89 -4.52 27.15
C ILE A 268 -9.01 -4.83 28.35
N ASN A 269 -8.70 -6.11 28.56
CA ASN A 269 -7.89 -6.57 29.69
C ASN A 269 -6.48 -6.03 29.68
N SER A 270 -5.93 -5.73 28.49
CA SER A 270 -4.60 -5.12 28.32
C SER A 270 -4.59 -3.57 28.34
N GLY A 271 -5.73 -2.92 28.62
CA GLY A 271 -5.85 -1.45 28.68
C GLY A 271 -5.73 -0.75 27.32
N LYS A 272 -5.99 -1.47 26.22
CA LYS A 272 -5.97 -0.91 24.85
C LYS A 272 -7.34 -0.44 24.38
N ALA A 273 -8.39 -0.73 25.11
CA ALA A 273 -9.74 -0.24 24.86
C ALA A 273 -10.04 0.99 25.72
N ARG A 274 -10.75 1.95 25.14
CA ARG A 274 -11.28 3.10 25.85
C ARG A 274 -12.78 3.20 25.64
N PHE A 275 -13.50 3.33 26.71
CA PHE A 275 -14.92 3.59 26.68
C PHE A 275 -15.17 5.04 27.06
N LEU A 276 -15.70 5.82 26.12
CA LEU A 276 -15.90 7.25 26.27
C LEU A 276 -17.36 7.52 26.65
N SER A 277 -17.58 8.22 27.75
CA SER A 277 -18.89 8.75 28.13
C SER A 277 -19.09 10.10 27.42
N VAL A 278 -19.35 10.06 26.11
CA VAL A 278 -19.36 11.24 25.28
C VAL A 278 -20.77 11.57 24.87
N LEU A 279 -21.14 12.86 25.00
CA LEU A 279 -22.42 13.42 24.55
C LEU A 279 -22.39 13.90 23.10
N GLY A 280 -21.21 13.96 22.45
CA GLY A 280 -21.03 14.53 21.12
C GLY A 280 -20.15 13.74 20.18
N ASP A 281 -20.49 13.82 18.90
CA ASP A 281 -19.84 13.09 17.80
C ASP A 281 -18.39 13.55 17.52
N LYS A 282 -18.07 14.82 17.83
CA LYS A 282 -16.76 15.43 17.56
C LYS A 282 -15.62 14.76 18.33
N ASP A 283 -15.87 14.32 19.55
CA ASP A 283 -14.84 13.75 20.41
C ASP A 283 -14.36 12.38 19.87
N PHE A 284 -15.28 11.58 19.31
CA PHE A 284 -14.90 10.32 18.65
C PHE A 284 -13.98 10.56 17.45
N LEU A 285 -14.27 11.57 16.63
CA LEU A 285 -13.47 11.91 15.46
C LEU A 285 -12.05 12.35 15.84
N GLU A 286 -11.87 13.03 16.98
CA GLU A 286 -10.54 13.41 17.48
C GLU A 286 -9.69 12.18 17.83
N HIS A 287 -10.29 11.18 18.46
CA HIS A 287 -9.58 9.92 18.77
C HIS A 287 -9.16 9.19 17.51
N VAL A 288 -10.03 9.14 16.49
CA VAL A 288 -9.70 8.53 15.20
C VAL A 288 -8.62 9.32 14.45
N LYS A 289 -8.62 10.65 14.53
CA LYS A 289 -7.53 11.49 13.97
C LYS A 289 -6.17 11.18 14.61
N LYS A 290 -6.15 10.81 15.90
CA LYS A 290 -4.95 10.40 16.63
C LYS A 290 -4.48 8.96 16.29
N GLY A 291 -5.25 8.22 15.46
CA GLY A 291 -4.93 6.86 15.00
C GLY A 291 -5.58 5.74 15.81
N GLU A 292 -6.51 6.05 16.73
CA GLU A 292 -7.31 5.05 17.43
C GLU A 292 -8.46 4.58 16.51
N VAL A 293 -8.94 3.34 16.69
CA VAL A 293 -9.99 2.75 15.88
C VAL A 293 -11.33 2.93 16.59
N LEU A 294 -12.30 3.56 15.95
CA LEU A 294 -13.66 3.69 16.49
C LEU A 294 -14.48 2.45 16.13
N VAL A 295 -15.08 1.85 17.14
CA VAL A 295 -16.02 0.74 17.03
C VAL A 295 -17.42 1.24 17.33
N LYS A 296 -18.27 1.32 16.30
CA LYS A 296 -19.64 1.85 16.42
C LYS A 296 -20.54 1.29 15.32
N GLU A 297 -21.84 1.54 15.44
CA GLU A 297 -22.83 1.13 14.42
C GLU A 297 -22.58 1.79 13.08
N GLN A 298 -22.73 1.03 12.00
CA GLN A 298 -22.47 1.48 10.63
C GLN A 298 -23.28 2.74 10.27
N THR A 299 -24.57 2.78 10.60
CA THR A 299 -25.42 3.93 10.29
C THR A 299 -24.90 5.22 10.93
N VAL A 300 -24.39 5.13 12.15
CA VAL A 300 -23.81 6.27 12.87
C VAL A 300 -22.47 6.66 12.27
N VAL A 301 -21.64 5.68 11.94
CA VAL A 301 -20.33 5.91 11.30
C VAL A 301 -20.49 6.57 9.94
N ASP A 302 -21.44 6.10 9.12
CA ASP A 302 -21.73 6.71 7.81
C ASP A 302 -22.15 8.17 7.96
N HIS A 303 -22.97 8.49 8.96
CA HIS A 303 -23.41 9.85 9.24
C HIS A 303 -22.26 10.75 9.75
N LEU A 304 -21.43 10.23 10.66
CA LEU A 304 -20.23 10.92 11.13
C LEU A 304 -19.26 11.25 9.98
N MET A 305 -19.03 10.28 9.10
CA MET A 305 -18.17 10.47 7.93
C MET A 305 -18.75 11.50 6.96
N TYR A 306 -20.06 11.47 6.75
CA TYR A 306 -20.74 12.42 5.86
C TYR A 306 -20.69 13.84 6.41
N ASN A 307 -20.94 14.03 7.69
CA ASN A 307 -20.85 15.32 8.34
C ASN A 307 -19.43 15.91 8.30
N ASP A 308 -18.40 15.07 8.52
CA ASP A 308 -17.00 15.49 8.37
C ASP A 308 -16.69 15.86 6.91
N TYR A 309 -17.17 15.07 5.94
CA TYR A 309 -17.00 15.33 4.51
C TYR A 309 -17.61 16.67 4.09
N ILE A 310 -18.85 16.95 4.48
CA ILE A 310 -19.54 18.22 4.15
C ILE A 310 -18.89 19.42 4.85
N SER A 311 -18.38 19.24 6.06
CA SER A 311 -17.72 20.33 6.80
C SER A 311 -16.49 20.90 6.10
N LYS A 312 -15.89 20.15 5.16
CA LYS A 312 -14.66 20.48 4.44
C LYS A 312 -14.94 21.05 3.04
N LYS A 313 -15.68 22.15 2.94
CA LYS A 313 -16.11 22.72 1.65
C LYS A 313 -14.95 23.18 0.77
N ASP A 314 -13.86 23.69 1.36
CA ASP A 314 -12.77 24.37 0.67
C ASP A 314 -11.53 23.51 0.44
N VAL A 315 -11.64 22.19 0.63
CA VAL A 315 -10.53 21.24 0.51
C VAL A 315 -10.70 20.40 -0.76
N GLU A 316 -9.60 19.97 -1.38
CA GLU A 316 -9.64 19.07 -2.54
C GLU A 316 -10.41 17.78 -2.23
N GLU A 317 -11.15 17.27 -3.20
CA GLU A 317 -12.03 16.10 -3.03
C GLU A 317 -11.29 14.85 -2.51
N SER A 318 -10.03 14.70 -2.88
CA SER A 318 -9.13 13.63 -2.39
C SER A 318 -8.80 13.74 -0.90
N GLU A 319 -8.78 14.95 -0.34
CA GLU A 319 -8.46 15.21 1.06
C GLU A 319 -9.70 15.34 1.97
N LYS A 320 -10.91 15.46 1.38
CA LYS A 320 -12.16 15.46 2.14
C LYS A 320 -12.37 14.15 2.90
N CYS A 321 -11.95 13.04 2.32
CA CYS A 321 -12.07 11.71 2.92
C CYS A 321 -10.97 11.42 3.94
N THR A 322 -11.16 11.82 5.19
CA THR A 322 -10.20 11.59 6.27
C THR A 322 -10.32 10.20 6.90
N TYR A 323 -11.51 9.60 6.82
CA TYR A 323 -11.84 8.34 7.47
C TYR A 323 -12.21 7.27 6.46
N VAL A 324 -12.14 6.03 6.90
CA VAL A 324 -12.51 4.85 6.12
C VAL A 324 -13.09 3.78 7.06
N VAL A 325 -14.01 3.00 6.56
CA VAL A 325 -14.61 1.88 7.27
C VAL A 325 -13.91 0.59 6.84
N ALA A 326 -13.56 -0.26 7.81
CA ALA A 326 -13.04 -1.60 7.54
C ALA A 326 -14.10 -2.44 6.79
N PRO A 327 -13.70 -3.27 5.82
CA PRO A 327 -14.63 -4.00 4.96
C PRO A 327 -15.44 -5.07 5.73
N SER A 328 -14.90 -5.61 6.82
CA SER A 328 -15.57 -6.63 7.61
C SER A 328 -16.35 -6.03 8.78
N ALA A 329 -17.68 -6.23 8.76
CA ALA A 329 -18.50 -6.06 9.93
C ALA A 329 -18.19 -7.20 10.92
N PHE A 330 -17.99 -6.87 12.20
CA PHE A 330 -17.61 -7.88 13.20
C PHE A 330 -18.76 -8.30 14.12
N MET A 331 -19.85 -7.54 14.19
CA MET A 331 -21.01 -7.82 15.01
C MET A 331 -22.29 -7.41 14.29
N LYS A 332 -23.32 -8.27 14.37
CA LYS A 332 -24.67 -8.01 13.89
C LYS A 332 -25.65 -8.42 14.96
N LYS A 333 -26.55 -7.52 15.32
CA LYS A 333 -27.61 -7.78 16.31
C LYS A 333 -28.91 -7.12 15.89
N GLN A 334 -30.03 -7.82 16.11
CA GLN A 334 -31.35 -7.25 15.93
C GLN A 334 -31.57 -6.14 16.95
N ARG A 335 -32.29 -5.07 16.57
CA ARG A 335 -32.55 -3.92 17.43
C ARG A 335 -34.04 -3.64 17.48
N ALA A 336 -34.49 -3.22 18.66
CA ALA A 336 -35.90 -2.97 18.95
C ALA A 336 -36.05 -1.78 19.90
N PHE A 337 -37.27 -1.25 20.00
CA PHE A 337 -37.65 -0.42 21.12
C PHE A 337 -37.86 -1.29 22.37
N ALA A 338 -37.76 -0.70 23.53
CA ALA A 338 -37.94 -1.45 24.77
C ALA A 338 -39.01 -0.85 25.68
N TYR A 339 -39.67 -1.70 26.42
CA TYR A 339 -40.73 -1.37 27.39
C TYR A 339 -40.43 -2.01 28.74
N PRO A 340 -41.00 -1.48 29.84
CA PRO A 340 -41.05 -2.22 31.11
C PRO A 340 -41.72 -3.59 30.93
N VAL A 341 -41.32 -4.56 31.75
CA VAL A 341 -41.91 -5.88 31.70
C VAL A 341 -43.43 -5.79 32.00
N GLY A 342 -44.24 -6.43 31.17
CA GLY A 342 -45.71 -6.39 31.31
C GLY A 342 -46.40 -5.16 30.78
N SER A 343 -45.69 -4.27 30.06
CA SER A 343 -46.28 -3.06 29.46
C SER A 343 -47.34 -3.39 28.41
N LYS A 344 -48.52 -2.81 28.55
CA LYS A 344 -49.63 -2.90 27.57
C LYS A 344 -49.34 -2.19 26.27
N LEU A 345 -48.42 -1.20 26.27
CA LEU A 345 -48.04 -0.43 25.10
C LEU A 345 -47.45 -1.29 23.97
N LYS A 346 -46.74 -2.34 24.34
CA LYS A 346 -46.19 -3.28 23.36
C LYS A 346 -47.27 -3.86 22.45
N GLY A 347 -48.34 -4.42 23.01
CA GLY A 347 -49.39 -5.02 22.20
C GLY A 347 -50.13 -4.06 21.30
N LEU A 348 -50.10 -2.74 21.61
CA LEU A 348 -50.71 -1.67 20.82
C LEU A 348 -49.78 -1.14 19.72
N PHE A 349 -48.50 -0.97 20.04
CA PHE A 349 -47.52 -0.35 19.14
C PHE A 349 -46.90 -1.34 18.15
N ASP A 350 -46.66 -2.59 18.56
CA ASP A 350 -46.00 -3.58 17.71
C ASP A 350 -46.69 -3.82 16.36
N PRO A 351 -48.03 -3.88 16.23
CA PRO A 351 -48.69 -4.00 14.93
C PRO A 351 -48.39 -2.82 13.98
N VAL A 352 -48.25 -1.61 14.53
CA VAL A 352 -47.97 -0.40 13.74
C VAL A 352 -46.49 -0.37 13.38
N LEU A 353 -45.62 -0.75 14.29
CA LEU A 353 -44.18 -0.89 14.02
C LEU A 353 -43.93 -1.92 12.93
N THR A 354 -44.67 -3.04 12.94
CA THR A 354 -44.61 -4.04 11.84
C THR A 354 -44.98 -3.44 10.50
N GLN A 355 -46.06 -2.62 10.46
CA GLN A 355 -46.46 -1.95 9.22
C GLN A 355 -45.41 -0.95 8.73
N ILE A 356 -44.80 -0.17 9.64
CA ILE A 356 -43.71 0.77 9.32
C ILE A 356 -42.50 0.02 8.76
N PHE A 357 -42.13 -1.12 9.36
CA PHE A 357 -41.03 -1.97 8.93
C PHE A 357 -41.31 -2.56 7.54
N GLN A 358 -42.48 -3.19 7.35
CA GLN A 358 -42.85 -3.81 6.07
C GLN A 358 -42.99 -2.80 4.92
N ALA A 359 -43.40 -1.58 5.22
CA ALA A 359 -43.48 -0.50 4.23
C ALA A 359 -42.11 0.09 3.84
N GLY A 360 -41.00 -0.34 4.45
CA GLY A 360 -39.67 0.18 4.16
C GLY A 360 -39.42 1.60 4.64
N ILE A 361 -40.33 2.18 5.45
CA ILE A 361 -40.23 3.53 5.94
C ILE A 361 -38.99 3.74 6.80
N LEU A 362 -38.63 2.72 7.56
CA LEU A 362 -37.47 2.76 8.42
C LEU A 362 -36.16 2.89 7.64
N ASP A 363 -35.99 2.10 6.59
CA ASP A 363 -34.79 2.16 5.73
C ASP A 363 -34.71 3.48 4.95
N PHE A 364 -35.86 3.99 4.53
CA PHE A 364 -35.95 5.34 3.93
C PHE A 364 -35.47 6.41 4.91
N LEU A 365 -35.97 6.43 6.14
CA LEU A 365 -35.62 7.43 7.15
C LEU A 365 -34.15 7.38 7.54
N LYS A 366 -33.54 6.17 7.59
CA LYS A 366 -32.10 6.05 7.87
C LYS A 366 -31.21 6.61 6.78
N ARG A 367 -31.69 6.61 5.54
CA ARG A 367 -30.91 7.03 4.37
C ARG A 367 -31.28 8.42 3.86
N SER A 368 -32.35 9.03 4.37
CA SER A 368 -32.88 10.30 3.85
C SER A 368 -31.86 11.43 3.82
N ASP A 369 -30.95 11.46 4.78
CA ASP A 369 -29.93 12.48 4.93
C ASP A 369 -28.56 12.09 4.36
N LEU A 370 -28.45 10.88 3.80
CA LEU A 370 -27.21 10.35 3.24
C LEU A 370 -27.29 10.31 1.69
N PRO A 371 -26.17 10.52 1.00
CA PRO A 371 -26.12 10.33 -0.44
C PRO A 371 -26.35 8.86 -0.81
N SER A 372 -26.86 8.63 -2.03
CA SER A 372 -27.10 7.27 -2.55
C SER A 372 -25.80 6.43 -2.74
N THR A 373 -24.66 7.10 -2.84
CA THR A 373 -23.35 6.48 -3.01
C THR A 373 -22.64 6.33 -1.67
N LYS A 374 -21.76 5.31 -1.57
CA LYS A 374 -20.90 5.16 -0.39
C LYS A 374 -20.02 6.38 -0.20
N ILE A 375 -20.02 6.91 1.02
CA ILE A 375 -19.18 8.04 1.40
C ILE A 375 -17.76 7.54 1.59
N CYS A 376 -16.78 8.18 0.93
CA CYS A 376 -15.38 7.85 1.05
C CYS A 376 -15.07 6.36 0.86
N PRO A 377 -15.46 5.74 -0.27
CA PRO A 377 -15.18 4.32 -0.50
C PRO A 377 -13.67 4.05 -0.48
N LEU A 378 -13.29 2.80 -0.18
CA LEU A 378 -11.89 2.35 -0.15
C LEU A 378 -11.17 2.53 -1.49
N ASP A 379 -11.91 2.34 -2.58
CA ASP A 379 -11.47 2.40 -3.97
C ASP A 379 -11.60 3.80 -4.60
N LEU A 380 -11.75 4.84 -3.79
CA LEU A 380 -11.77 6.22 -4.27
C LEU A 380 -10.41 6.53 -4.92
N GLN A 381 -10.36 6.37 -6.25
CA GLN A 381 -9.20 6.76 -7.03
C GLN A 381 -9.17 8.29 -7.12
N SER A 382 -8.09 8.90 -6.66
CA SER A 382 -7.81 10.28 -7.05
C SER A 382 -7.52 10.27 -8.56
N LYS A 383 -8.37 10.92 -9.35
CA LYS A 383 -8.20 11.02 -10.82
C LYS A 383 -6.84 11.57 -11.23
N ASP A 384 -6.16 12.28 -10.34
CA ASP A 384 -4.90 12.97 -10.57
C ASP A 384 -3.78 12.49 -9.64
N ARG A 385 -3.59 11.16 -9.52
CA ARG A 385 -2.47 10.66 -8.73
C ARG A 385 -1.13 11.06 -9.34
N LYS A 386 -0.50 12.07 -8.76
CA LYS A 386 0.90 12.41 -9.05
C LYS A 386 1.83 11.44 -8.31
N LEU A 387 2.84 10.92 -9.00
CA LEU A 387 3.88 10.10 -8.38
C LEU A 387 4.60 10.91 -7.30
N ARG A 388 4.66 10.37 -6.10
CA ARG A 388 5.34 10.97 -4.94
C ARG A 388 6.77 10.44 -4.84
N ASN A 389 7.64 11.19 -4.15
CA ASN A 389 9.01 10.74 -3.87
C ASN A 389 9.05 9.41 -3.11
N SER A 390 8.03 9.10 -2.29
CA SER A 390 7.90 7.80 -1.63
C SER A 390 7.80 6.62 -2.61
N ASP A 391 7.20 6.83 -3.78
CA ASP A 391 7.02 5.79 -4.80
C ASP A 391 8.33 5.50 -5.54
N LEU A 392 9.23 6.49 -5.58
CA LEU A 392 10.54 6.44 -6.25
C LEU A 392 11.71 6.12 -5.30
N ILE A 393 11.45 5.97 -4.00
CA ILE A 393 12.52 5.77 -3.00
C ILE A 393 13.39 4.56 -3.30
N MET A 394 12.78 3.46 -3.81
CA MET A 394 13.51 2.25 -4.22
C MET A 394 14.45 2.51 -5.39
N THR A 395 14.06 3.36 -6.34
CA THR A 395 14.92 3.74 -7.47
C THR A 395 16.17 4.49 -6.98
N TYR A 396 15.99 5.42 -6.04
CA TYR A 396 17.11 6.12 -5.41
C TYR A 396 17.99 5.19 -4.58
N MET A 397 17.39 4.24 -3.86
CA MET A 397 18.13 3.24 -3.09
C MET A 397 19.00 2.35 -3.98
N VAL A 398 18.51 1.92 -5.14
CA VAL A 398 19.29 1.15 -6.13
C VAL A 398 20.48 1.95 -6.64
N MET A 399 20.28 3.24 -6.94
CA MET A 399 21.35 4.13 -7.38
C MET A 399 22.43 4.30 -6.30
N VAL A 400 22.03 4.55 -5.06
CA VAL A 400 22.96 4.71 -3.93
C VAL A 400 23.71 3.40 -3.65
N ALA A 401 23.02 2.27 -3.63
CA ALA A 401 23.64 0.95 -3.43
C ALA A 401 24.63 0.63 -4.55
N GLY A 402 24.28 0.91 -5.82
CA GLY A 402 25.19 0.71 -6.96
C GLY A 402 26.43 1.59 -6.85
N SER A 403 26.30 2.84 -6.46
CA SER A 403 27.43 3.75 -6.26
C SER A 403 28.33 3.29 -5.10
N ALA A 404 27.74 2.86 -4.01
CA ALA A 404 28.48 2.35 -2.85
C ALA A 404 29.26 1.06 -3.20
N THR A 405 28.66 0.13 -3.95
CA THR A 405 29.33 -1.08 -4.41
C THR A 405 30.48 -0.75 -5.39
N ALA A 406 30.31 0.22 -6.27
CA ALA A 406 31.38 0.67 -7.17
C ALA A 406 32.58 1.22 -6.40
N VAL A 407 32.35 2.03 -5.37
CA VAL A 407 33.41 2.55 -4.47
C VAL A 407 34.09 1.42 -3.73
N ALA A 408 33.35 0.44 -3.22
CA ALA A 408 33.90 -0.73 -2.52
C ALA A 408 34.78 -1.59 -3.45
N VAL A 409 34.32 -1.84 -4.68
CA VAL A 409 35.11 -2.57 -5.70
C VAL A 409 36.37 -1.82 -6.05
N PHE A 410 36.29 -0.49 -6.26
CA PHE A 410 37.44 0.36 -6.52
C PHE A 410 38.46 0.30 -5.38
N GLY A 411 38.01 0.37 -4.13
CA GLY A 411 38.86 0.19 -2.96
C GLY A 411 39.55 -1.17 -2.92
N ALA A 412 38.80 -2.24 -3.23
CA ALA A 412 39.34 -3.59 -3.32
C ALA A 412 40.40 -3.73 -4.43
N GLU A 413 40.15 -3.14 -5.61
CA GLU A 413 41.11 -3.14 -6.70
C GLU A 413 42.44 -2.44 -6.32
N ILE A 414 42.36 -1.28 -5.66
CA ILE A 414 43.52 -0.55 -5.18
C ILE A 414 44.29 -1.41 -4.15
N PHE A 415 43.55 -2.02 -3.22
CA PHE A 415 44.15 -2.88 -2.18
C PHE A 415 44.87 -4.08 -2.78
N ILE A 416 44.21 -4.82 -3.69
CA ILE A 416 44.77 -5.96 -4.39
C ILE A 416 46.03 -5.54 -5.19
N LYS A 417 45.92 -4.42 -5.94
CA LYS A 417 47.07 -3.93 -6.74
C LYS A 417 48.23 -3.53 -5.87
N ARG A 418 48.00 -2.85 -4.75
CA ARG A 418 49.07 -2.53 -3.77
C ARG A 418 49.70 -3.76 -3.13
N TYR A 419 48.85 -4.75 -2.75
CA TYR A 419 49.29 -5.98 -2.13
C TYR A 419 50.14 -6.85 -3.10
N VAL A 420 49.65 -7.00 -4.33
CA VAL A 420 50.37 -7.78 -5.39
C VAL A 420 51.64 -7.04 -5.81
N SER A 421 51.61 -5.73 -6.02
CA SER A 421 52.82 -4.94 -6.34
C SER A 421 53.82 -4.92 -5.17
N GLY A 422 53.34 -4.91 -3.93
CA GLY A 422 54.20 -5.01 -2.73
C GLY A 422 54.92 -6.35 -2.62
N LYS A 423 54.24 -7.46 -2.96
CA LYS A 423 54.86 -8.81 -3.03
C LYS A 423 55.86 -8.92 -4.15
N LEU A 424 55.53 -8.42 -5.35
CA LEU A 424 56.46 -8.46 -6.52
C LEU A 424 57.70 -7.60 -6.27
N ASN A 425 57.61 -6.47 -5.65
CA ASN A 425 58.76 -5.62 -5.27
C ASN A 425 59.64 -6.26 -4.19
N LYS A 426 59.02 -6.95 -3.20
CA LYS A 426 59.81 -7.71 -2.22
C LYS A 426 60.55 -8.85 -2.86
N ASN A 427 59.97 -9.59 -3.81
CA ASN A 427 60.64 -10.66 -4.54
C ASN A 427 61.72 -10.14 -5.51
N LYS A 428 61.55 -8.98 -6.16
CA LYS A 428 62.58 -8.34 -6.97
C LYS A 428 63.76 -7.83 -6.11
N LYS A 429 63.48 -7.26 -4.92
CA LYS A 429 64.57 -6.87 -3.98
C LYS A 429 65.34 -8.06 -3.42
N SER A 430 64.67 -9.20 -3.16
CA SER A 430 65.31 -10.45 -2.71
C SER A 430 66.19 -11.06 -3.82
N ARG A 431 65.69 -11.08 -5.06
CA ARG A 431 66.51 -11.54 -6.22
C ARG A 431 67.69 -10.61 -6.52
N ARG A 432 67.55 -9.29 -6.40
CA ARG A 432 68.68 -8.34 -6.59
C ARG A 432 69.74 -8.44 -5.48
N LYS A 433 69.40 -8.81 -4.25
CA LYS A 433 70.38 -9.08 -3.18
C LYS A 433 71.15 -10.38 -3.39
N LYS A 434 70.54 -11.40 -4.03
CA LYS A 434 71.24 -12.66 -4.36
C LYS A 434 72.13 -12.56 -5.61
N SER A 435 71.89 -11.59 -6.53
CA SER A 435 72.70 -11.45 -7.76
C SER A 435 73.85 -10.48 -7.66
N LYS A 436 74.04 -9.75 -6.50
CA LYS A 436 75.20 -8.89 -6.28
C LYS A 436 76.43 -9.62 -5.68
N ALA A 437 76.32 -10.93 -5.49
CA ALA A 437 77.45 -11.75 -4.97
C ALA A 437 77.98 -12.72 -6.06
N GLY A 438 78.22 -12.27 -7.27
CA GLY A 438 78.76 -13.14 -8.34
C GLY A 438 78.98 -12.45 -9.66
N LYS A 439 80.20 -11.95 -9.86
CA LYS A 439 80.92 -11.77 -11.13
C LYS A 439 80.46 -10.76 -12.17
N SER A 440 81.20 -9.76 -12.35
CA SER A 440 81.91 -9.24 -13.54
C SER A 440 81.76 -10.03 -14.87
N SER A 441 81.52 -9.15 -15.88
CA SER A 441 81.84 -9.25 -17.28
C SER A 441 80.73 -9.46 -18.31
N ARG A 442 80.64 -8.41 -19.09
CA ARG A 442 80.25 -8.32 -20.52
C ARG A 442 79.23 -9.28 -21.12
N SER A 443 78.14 -8.81 -21.58
CA SER A 443 77.72 -8.75 -22.99
C SER A 443 76.51 -7.89 -23.17
N HIS A 444 76.55 -7.02 -24.16
CA HIS A 444 75.44 -6.30 -24.73
C HIS A 444 74.40 -7.33 -25.21
N ASP A 445 73.24 -7.28 -24.62
CA ASP A 445 72.04 -7.88 -25.22
C ASP A 445 70.93 -6.83 -25.18
N ASP A 446 70.69 -6.30 -26.32
CA ASP A 446 69.74 -5.22 -26.67
C ASP A 446 68.35 -5.87 -26.83
N SER A 447 67.71 -6.25 -25.71
CA SER A 447 66.30 -6.65 -25.70
C SER A 447 65.45 -5.78 -24.80
N ARG A 448 65.64 -4.47 -24.87
CA ARG A 448 64.62 -3.54 -24.43
C ARG A 448 63.74 -3.18 -25.62
N PRO A 449 62.37 -3.30 -25.52
CA PRO A 449 61.53 -2.69 -26.54
C PRO A 449 61.95 -1.22 -26.65
N PRO A 450 62.09 -0.69 -27.86
CA PRO A 450 62.49 0.71 -28.08
C PRO A 450 61.55 1.63 -27.30
N PRO A 451 62.04 2.75 -26.74
CA PRO A 451 61.20 3.69 -26.04
C PRO A 451 60.06 4.15 -26.95
N TYR A 452 58.86 4.39 -26.37
CA TYR A 452 57.66 4.82 -27.09
C TYR A 452 57.93 5.97 -28.06
N ASP A 453 58.84 6.90 -27.71
CA ASP A 453 59.25 8.02 -28.52
C ASP A 453 60.05 7.64 -29.78
N SER A 454 60.63 6.42 -29.83
CA SER A 454 61.30 5.91 -31.04
C SER A 454 60.35 5.15 -31.96
N LEU A 455 59.21 4.64 -31.44
CA LEU A 455 58.18 4.00 -32.23
C LEU A 455 57.14 5.00 -32.75
N PHE A 456 56.94 6.09 -32.01
CA PHE A 456 55.95 7.12 -32.31
C PHE A 456 56.54 8.54 -32.27
N GLY A 457 57.87 8.65 -32.04
CA GLY A 457 58.59 9.89 -31.87
C GLY A 457 58.83 10.60 -33.16
N LYS A 458 58.41 11.90 -33.10
CA LYS A 458 58.67 12.98 -34.04
C LYS A 458 58.41 12.58 -35.49
N ASN A 459 57.23 12.91 -35.97
CA ASN A 459 56.87 12.91 -37.37
C ASN A 459 58.12 13.14 -38.23
N PRO A 460 58.52 12.21 -39.10
CA PRO A 460 59.38 12.59 -40.18
C PRO A 460 58.66 13.75 -40.83
N LYS A 461 59.36 14.88 -41.10
CA LYS A 461 58.84 16.01 -41.84
C LYS A 461 58.40 15.50 -43.20
N PHE A 462 57.16 15.02 -43.28
CA PHE A 462 56.55 14.67 -44.55
C PHE A 462 56.27 15.96 -45.26
N ASN A 463 56.95 16.18 -46.36
CA ASN A 463 56.68 17.25 -47.24
C ASN A 463 55.37 16.98 -47.93
N VAL A 464 54.27 17.57 -47.41
CA VAL A 464 52.87 17.34 -47.82
C VAL A 464 52.64 17.89 -49.28
N GLU A 465 53.55 18.62 -49.83
CA GLU A 465 53.39 19.27 -51.12
C GLU A 465 53.35 18.36 -52.36
N ASN A 466 53.71 17.08 -52.23
CA ASN A 466 53.72 16.14 -53.35
C ASN A 466 52.94 14.80 -53.07
N THR A 467 52.12 14.72 -52.09
CA THR A 467 51.36 13.49 -51.77
C THR A 467 50.01 13.48 -52.47
N ARG A 468 49.80 12.48 -53.36
CA ARG A 468 48.50 12.28 -54.04
C ARG A 468 47.46 11.79 -53.01
N THR A 469 46.35 12.50 -52.94
CA THR A 469 45.17 12.02 -52.14
C THR A 469 44.25 11.18 -53.01
N LYS A 470 43.65 10.13 -52.45
CA LYS A 470 42.69 9.27 -53.10
C LYS A 470 41.46 9.08 -52.18
N MET A 471 40.27 9.29 -52.75
CA MET A 471 39.01 9.01 -52.09
C MET A 471 38.67 7.53 -52.19
N ILE A 472 38.46 6.86 -51.06
CA ILE A 472 38.02 5.47 -50.97
C ILE A 472 36.86 5.38 -49.98
N ASN A 473 35.70 4.88 -50.42
CA ASN A 473 34.49 4.80 -49.63
C ASN A 473 34.09 6.10 -48.88
N GLY A 474 34.19 7.25 -49.60
CA GLY A 474 33.83 8.56 -49.03
C GLY A 474 34.83 9.13 -48.01
N ARG A 475 36.02 8.55 -47.87
CA ARG A 475 37.09 9.04 -47.01
C ARG A 475 38.35 9.35 -47.81
N GLU A 476 39.03 10.42 -47.43
CA GLU A 476 40.25 10.86 -48.07
C GLU A 476 41.49 10.22 -47.41
N TYR A 477 42.35 9.60 -48.22
CA TYR A 477 43.59 8.93 -47.81
C TYR A 477 44.77 9.53 -48.53
N TYR A 478 45.92 9.70 -47.85
CA TYR A 478 47.22 9.92 -48.44
C TYR A 478 47.81 8.61 -48.93
N VAL A 479 48.27 8.56 -50.16
CA VAL A 479 48.88 7.40 -50.79
C VAL A 479 50.42 7.57 -50.79
N PHE A 480 51.09 6.69 -50.07
CA PHE A 480 52.57 6.65 -50.04
C PHE A 480 53.08 5.40 -50.75
N GLU A 481 54.03 5.58 -51.64
CA GLU A 481 54.78 4.47 -52.21
C GLU A 481 56.06 4.21 -51.37
N THR A 482 56.22 3.01 -50.88
CA THR A 482 57.40 2.58 -50.13
C THR A 482 58.51 2.23 -51.12
N SER A 483 59.77 2.36 -50.74
CA SER A 483 60.92 1.95 -51.56
C SER A 483 60.89 0.52 -52.07
N SER A 484 60.00 -0.32 -51.52
CA SER A 484 59.71 -1.70 -51.98
C SER A 484 58.61 -1.78 -53.05
N GLY A 485 58.00 -0.64 -53.47
CA GLY A 485 56.91 -0.62 -54.47
C GLY A 485 55.48 -0.79 -53.86
N ASP A 486 55.36 -1.02 -52.55
CA ASP A 486 54.07 -1.20 -51.90
C ASP A 486 53.38 0.16 -51.61
N LYS A 487 52.07 0.25 -51.88
CA LYS A 487 51.26 1.45 -51.62
C LYS A 487 50.62 1.36 -50.25
N LYS A 488 51.00 2.25 -49.30
CA LYS A 488 50.38 2.44 -48.00
C LYS A 488 49.41 3.60 -48.03
N LEU A 489 48.21 3.38 -47.46
CA LEU A 489 47.14 4.35 -47.35
C LEU A 489 47.04 4.84 -45.89
N ILE A 490 47.14 6.16 -45.68
CA ILE A 490 46.98 6.76 -44.35
C ILE A 490 45.80 7.72 -44.43
N PRO A 491 44.80 7.57 -43.52
CA PRO A 491 43.62 8.47 -43.55
C PRO A 491 44.05 9.91 -43.30
N ALA A 492 43.52 10.84 -44.11
CA ALA A 492 43.86 12.27 -44.05
C ALA A 492 43.30 12.96 -42.76
N ARG A 493 42.35 12.35 -42.10
CA ARG A 493 41.78 12.82 -40.80
C ARG A 493 41.71 11.69 -39.80
N ALA A 494 42.10 11.99 -38.54
CA ALA A 494 41.93 11.05 -37.44
C ALA A 494 40.44 10.80 -37.11
N PRO A 495 40.04 9.59 -36.72
CA PRO A 495 38.61 9.28 -36.41
C PRO A 495 37.98 10.15 -35.31
N SER A 496 38.79 10.73 -34.44
CA SER A 496 38.34 11.58 -33.32
C SER A 496 37.87 12.99 -33.72
N SER A 497 38.14 13.46 -34.95
CA SER A 497 37.70 14.77 -35.40
C SER A 497 36.23 14.83 -35.85
N PHE A 498 35.51 13.69 -35.82
CA PHE A 498 34.08 13.62 -36.17
C PHE A 498 33.13 13.98 -35.03
N LEU A 499 33.61 14.08 -33.79
CA LEU A 499 32.74 14.29 -32.62
C LEU A 499 32.52 15.76 -32.23
N TYR A 500 33.20 16.71 -32.85
CA TYR A 500 33.02 18.12 -32.55
C TYR A 500 32.92 18.95 -33.84
N ARG A 501 31.76 18.90 -34.49
CA ARG A 501 31.34 19.95 -35.39
C ARG A 501 30.23 20.73 -34.71
N SER A 502 30.53 21.80 -34.00
CA SER A 502 29.56 22.83 -33.68
C SER A 502 29.19 23.52 -34.97
N ASP A 503 27.97 23.42 -35.39
CA ASP A 503 27.40 24.26 -36.43
C ASP A 503 27.47 25.72 -35.95
N LYS A 504 28.18 26.54 -36.75
CA LYS A 504 27.97 27.99 -36.78
C LYS A 504 26.93 28.29 -37.84
#